data_eaac299c96c96c869b0aca5e504dd3f4
#
_entry.id   eaac299c96c96c869b0aca5e504dd3f4
#
_cell.length_a   1.000
_cell.length_b   1.000
_cell.length_c   1.000
_cell.angle_alpha   90.00
_cell.angle_beta   90.00
_cell.angle_gamma   90.00
#
_symmetry.space_group_name_H-M   'P 1'
#
loop_
_entity.id
_entity.type
_entity.pdbx_description
1 polymer ?
#
loop_
_entity_poly.entity_id
_entity_poly.type
_entity_poly.pdbx_seq_one_letter_code
_entity_poly.pdbx_strand_id
1 'polypeptide(L)'
;MSRSSLGGYVARCENATCGHTEIAYNSCRNRHCPKCQAAASRRWLADREAELLPVPYFHVVYTPSELRDIAYQNKRVVYDLLMKAAAETTLAIAADPKRLGARIGVTAVLHTWGSALTHHPHVHMIVPGGGFSLDKARWVASRSNFLVHVNVLARLFRGKILAMLMDAHDSGQLTFFNTHAGLTEKRTFKRFIAALRRIAWVVHCKAPFAGPEQVLRYLSRYTHRVAISNRRLVAADNTSIAFRWSHQRPGPLEDDAASPARVYQALPDARAAQGLPPHPPLIEIFARIIRLLVGKTPDIP
;
A
#
# COMPACT_ATOMS: atom_id res chain seq x y z
N MET A 1 15.51 17.26 11.55
CA MET A 1 16.96 17.40 11.26
C MET A 1 17.14 18.31 10.07
N SER A 2 17.96 19.36 10.21
CA SER A 2 18.38 20.19 9.09
C SER A 2 19.23 19.34 8.12
N ARG A 3 19.08 19.54 6.78
CA ARG A 3 19.94 18.86 5.79
C ARG A 3 21.42 19.18 5.99
N SER A 4 21.72 20.36 6.51
CA SER A 4 23.08 20.83 6.80
C SER A 4 23.84 19.93 7.77
N SER A 5 23.16 19.28 8.72
CA SER A 5 23.81 18.36 9.69
C SER A 5 24.39 17.07 9.08
N LEU A 6 24.03 16.75 7.84
CA LEU A 6 24.56 15.58 7.11
C LEU A 6 25.69 15.95 6.13
N GLY A 7 26.15 17.21 6.14
CA GLY A 7 27.07 17.73 5.17
C GLY A 7 26.44 17.90 3.78
N GLY A 8 27.27 18.28 2.83
CA GLY A 8 26.86 18.50 1.44
C GLY A 8 28.04 18.88 0.59
N TYR A 9 27.80 19.25 -0.64
CA TYR A 9 28.76 19.76 -1.58
C TYR A 9 28.23 21.03 -2.27
N VAL A 10 29.13 21.85 -2.75
CA VAL A 10 28.80 23.05 -3.55
C VAL A 10 29.11 22.70 -5.00
N ALA A 11 28.05 22.62 -5.84
CA ALA A 11 28.21 22.56 -7.28
C ALA A 11 28.49 23.99 -7.80
N ARG A 12 29.46 24.12 -8.67
CA ARG A 12 29.83 25.40 -9.31
C ARG A 12 29.66 25.24 -10.82
N CYS A 13 29.07 26.21 -11.48
CA CYS A 13 28.98 26.22 -12.93
C CYS A 13 30.40 26.23 -13.53
N GLU A 14 30.66 25.37 -14.49
CA GLU A 14 31.96 25.27 -15.19
C GLU A 14 32.22 26.45 -16.13
N ASN A 15 31.17 27.16 -16.52
CA ASN A 15 31.32 28.38 -17.29
C ASN A 15 31.94 29.47 -16.41
N ALA A 16 33.16 29.90 -16.73
CA ALA A 16 33.95 30.87 -15.97
C ALA A 16 33.24 32.22 -15.75
N THR A 17 32.35 32.62 -16.65
CA THR A 17 31.59 33.87 -16.57
C THR A 17 30.28 33.75 -15.80
N CYS A 18 29.83 32.56 -15.46
CA CYS A 18 28.53 32.33 -14.86
C CYS A 18 28.50 32.60 -13.34
N GLY A 19 29.57 32.29 -12.63
CA GLY A 19 29.65 32.47 -11.16
C GLY A 19 28.59 31.76 -10.33
N HIS A 20 27.64 31.01 -10.96
CA HIS A 20 26.56 30.35 -10.27
C HIS A 20 27.04 29.18 -9.41
N THR A 21 26.55 29.13 -8.18
CA THR A 21 26.82 28.04 -7.24
C THR A 21 25.52 27.53 -6.65
N GLU A 22 25.41 26.20 -6.49
CA GLU A 22 24.29 25.53 -5.85
C GLU A 22 24.76 24.59 -4.74
N ILE A 23 24.11 24.68 -3.57
CA ILE A 23 24.41 23.79 -2.44
C ILE A 23 23.52 22.57 -2.49
N ALA A 24 24.14 21.40 -2.64
CA ALA A 24 23.47 20.11 -2.58
C ALA A 24 23.83 19.40 -1.27
N TYR A 25 22.83 19.16 -0.45
CA TYR A 25 23.00 18.45 0.82
C TYR A 25 22.91 16.94 0.65
N ASN A 26 23.69 16.20 1.43
CA ASN A 26 23.65 14.75 1.45
C ASN A 26 22.28 14.22 1.86
N SER A 27 21.91 13.07 1.28
CA SER A 27 20.69 12.37 1.62
C SER A 27 20.88 11.57 2.91
N CYS A 28 19.91 11.63 3.81
CA CYS A 28 19.90 10.77 5.02
C CYS A 28 19.60 9.30 4.70
N ARG A 29 19.28 8.98 3.44
CA ARG A 29 18.89 7.63 2.93
C ARG A 29 17.79 6.94 3.74
N ASN A 30 17.15 7.66 4.66
CA ASN A 30 16.09 7.11 5.48
C ASN A 30 14.79 7.00 4.66
N ARG A 31 14.21 5.80 4.62
CA ARG A 31 12.96 5.52 3.91
C ARG A 31 11.76 6.35 4.42
N HIS A 32 11.81 6.82 5.64
CA HIS A 32 10.75 7.67 6.21
C HIS A 32 10.96 9.15 5.92
N CYS A 33 12.11 9.54 5.37
CA CYS A 33 12.40 10.94 5.09
C CYS A 33 11.66 11.41 3.83
N PRO A 34 10.67 12.29 3.96
CA PRO A 34 9.91 12.75 2.80
C PRO A 34 10.72 13.60 1.83
N LYS A 35 11.83 14.22 2.29
CA LYS A 35 12.75 14.97 1.41
C LYS A 35 13.57 14.02 0.55
N CYS A 36 14.16 12.98 1.15
CA CYS A 36 15.00 12.04 0.42
C CYS A 36 14.18 11.15 -0.54
N GLN A 37 12.95 10.82 -0.17
CA GLN A 37 12.07 9.99 -0.99
C GLN A 37 11.27 10.76 -2.05
N ALA A 38 11.30 12.09 -2.04
CA ALA A 38 10.49 12.90 -2.95
C ALA A 38 10.82 12.65 -4.44
N ALA A 39 12.08 12.45 -4.80
CA ALA A 39 12.49 12.16 -6.17
C ALA A 39 11.98 10.78 -6.63
N ALA A 40 12.13 9.76 -5.79
CA ALA A 40 11.64 8.41 -6.05
C ALA A 40 10.10 8.38 -6.19
N SER A 41 9.39 9.11 -5.32
CA SER A 41 7.93 9.24 -5.40
C SER A 41 7.47 9.93 -6.69
N ARG A 42 8.15 10.98 -7.13
CA ARG A 42 7.84 11.66 -8.40
C ARG A 42 8.10 10.76 -9.60
N ARG A 43 9.23 10.04 -9.61
CA ARG A 43 9.52 9.08 -10.69
C ARG A 43 8.47 7.99 -10.77
N TRP A 44 8.16 7.36 -9.65
CA TRP A 44 7.10 6.35 -9.59
C TRP A 44 5.76 6.88 -10.13
N LEU A 45 5.40 8.11 -9.76
CA LEU A 45 4.16 8.74 -10.25
C LEU A 45 4.19 8.95 -11.77
N ALA A 46 5.28 9.51 -12.30
CA ALA A 46 5.43 9.74 -13.73
C ALA A 46 5.38 8.42 -14.53
N ASP A 47 6.06 7.37 -14.05
CA ASP A 47 6.03 6.05 -14.68
C ASP A 47 4.60 5.47 -14.71
N ARG A 48 3.84 5.64 -13.63
CA ARG A 48 2.46 5.12 -13.57
C ARG A 48 1.46 5.98 -14.34
N GLU A 49 1.63 7.30 -14.37
CA GLU A 49 0.82 8.18 -15.21
C GLU A 49 1.03 7.89 -16.70
N ALA A 50 2.26 7.58 -17.12
CA ALA A 50 2.58 7.21 -18.52
C ALA A 50 1.97 5.85 -18.96
N GLU A 51 1.69 4.96 -18.00
CA GLU A 51 1.06 3.65 -18.26
C GLU A 51 -0.47 3.70 -18.31
N LEU A 52 -1.08 4.86 -18.01
CA LEU A 52 -2.53 4.98 -18.03
C LEU A 52 -3.09 4.85 -19.45
N LEU A 53 -4.07 3.97 -19.58
CA LEU A 53 -4.86 3.83 -20.80
C LEU A 53 -5.96 4.90 -20.84
N PRO A 54 -6.42 5.33 -22.03
CA PRO A 54 -7.52 6.29 -22.18
C PRO A 54 -8.89 5.62 -21.94
N VAL A 55 -9.06 5.02 -20.76
CA VAL A 55 -10.27 4.31 -20.33
C VAL A 55 -10.66 4.75 -18.92
N PRO A 56 -11.93 4.58 -18.50
CA PRO A 56 -12.32 4.76 -17.11
C PRO A 56 -11.50 3.86 -16.19
N TYR A 57 -11.28 4.30 -14.96
CA TYR A 57 -10.59 3.51 -13.94
C TYR A 57 -11.46 3.36 -12.71
N PHE A 58 -11.13 2.38 -11.87
CA PHE A 58 -11.76 2.15 -10.58
C PHE A 58 -10.69 2.10 -9.48
N HIS A 59 -11.01 2.71 -8.36
CA HIS A 59 -10.23 2.62 -7.15
C HIS A 59 -10.84 1.54 -6.25
N VAL A 60 -10.11 0.45 -6.07
CA VAL A 60 -10.51 -0.68 -5.21
C VAL A 60 -9.64 -0.70 -3.98
N VAL A 61 -10.25 -0.85 -2.79
CA VAL A 61 -9.52 -0.91 -1.52
C VAL A 61 -9.96 -2.16 -0.76
N TYR A 62 -9.01 -3.01 -0.43
CA TYR A 62 -9.19 -4.20 0.41
C TYR A 62 -8.69 -3.92 1.82
N THR A 63 -9.60 -3.98 2.80
CA THR A 63 -9.31 -3.62 4.20
C THR A 63 -9.62 -4.77 5.15
N PRO A 64 -8.66 -5.67 5.41
CA PRO A 64 -8.82 -6.77 6.37
C PRO A 64 -8.50 -6.32 7.80
N SER A 65 -9.34 -5.49 8.38
CA SER A 65 -9.14 -4.92 9.73
C SER A 65 -8.90 -5.99 10.80
N GLU A 66 -9.51 -7.14 10.62
CA GLU A 66 -9.51 -8.29 11.52
C GLU A 66 -8.15 -9.01 11.57
N LEU A 67 -7.31 -8.79 10.56
CA LEU A 67 -5.96 -9.36 10.49
C LEU A 67 -4.88 -8.44 11.05
N ARG A 68 -5.25 -7.27 11.57
CA ARG A 68 -4.29 -6.24 12.00
C ARG A 68 -3.21 -6.77 12.95
N ASP A 69 -3.60 -7.51 13.95
CA ASP A 69 -2.68 -7.96 15.00
C ASP A 69 -1.77 -9.10 14.52
N ILE A 70 -2.31 -10.05 13.73
CA ILE A 70 -1.51 -11.09 13.06
C ILE A 70 -0.55 -10.45 12.06
N ALA A 71 -1.01 -9.47 11.28
CA ALA A 71 -0.18 -8.75 10.33
C ALA A 71 0.94 -7.97 11.04
N TYR A 72 0.70 -7.44 12.24
CA TYR A 72 1.72 -6.76 13.02
C TYR A 72 2.85 -7.71 13.43
N GLN A 73 2.52 -8.92 13.85
CA GLN A 73 3.48 -9.94 14.27
C GLN A 73 4.20 -10.58 13.08
N ASN A 74 3.54 -10.71 11.93
CA ASN A 74 4.00 -11.44 10.75
C ASN A 74 4.07 -10.55 9.50
N LYS A 75 4.62 -9.34 9.60
CA LYS A 75 4.54 -8.30 8.55
C LYS A 75 4.90 -8.82 7.17
N ARG A 76 6.03 -9.49 7.02
CA ARG A 76 6.51 -9.98 5.72
C ARG A 76 5.52 -10.94 5.09
N VAL A 77 5.15 -12.00 5.81
CA VAL A 77 4.27 -13.05 5.29
C VAL A 77 2.88 -12.50 5.02
N VAL A 78 2.27 -11.85 6.00
CA VAL A 78 0.87 -11.38 5.87
C VAL A 78 0.73 -10.26 4.84
N TYR A 79 1.71 -9.38 4.68
CA TYR A 79 1.66 -8.35 3.63
C TYR A 79 1.77 -8.96 2.24
N ASP A 80 2.62 -9.96 2.04
CA ASP A 80 2.73 -10.67 0.77
C ASP A 80 1.42 -11.42 0.44
N LEU A 81 0.85 -12.12 1.42
CA LEU A 81 -0.44 -12.79 1.27
C LEU A 81 -1.58 -11.80 0.98
N LEU A 82 -1.58 -10.64 1.64
CA LEU A 82 -2.58 -9.60 1.44
C LEU A 82 -2.55 -9.05 0.01
N MET A 83 -1.35 -8.72 -0.49
CA MET A 83 -1.16 -8.26 -1.86
C MET A 83 -1.57 -9.33 -2.88
N LYS A 84 -1.15 -10.57 -2.66
CA LYS A 84 -1.47 -11.71 -3.52
C LYS A 84 -2.98 -11.99 -3.56
N ALA A 85 -3.62 -12.08 -2.40
CA ALA A 85 -5.06 -12.35 -2.31
C ALA A 85 -5.89 -11.24 -2.98
N ALA A 86 -5.51 -9.97 -2.80
CA ALA A 86 -6.19 -8.84 -3.41
C ALA A 86 -6.05 -8.86 -4.95
N ALA A 87 -4.83 -9.07 -5.45
CA ALA A 87 -4.57 -9.18 -6.89
C ALA A 87 -5.32 -10.37 -7.52
N GLU A 88 -5.17 -11.56 -6.97
CA GLU A 88 -5.84 -12.76 -7.47
C GLU A 88 -7.37 -12.65 -7.43
N THR A 89 -7.92 -11.97 -6.41
CA THR A 89 -9.36 -11.74 -6.32
C THR A 89 -9.84 -10.86 -7.47
N THR A 90 -9.17 -9.74 -7.68
CA THR A 90 -9.55 -8.78 -8.73
C THR A 90 -9.42 -9.40 -10.11
N LEU A 91 -8.30 -10.09 -10.38
CA LEU A 91 -8.04 -10.75 -11.67
C LEU A 91 -9.02 -11.88 -11.95
N ALA A 92 -9.31 -12.73 -10.95
CA ALA A 92 -10.24 -13.85 -11.10
C ALA A 92 -11.67 -13.37 -11.41
N ILE A 93 -12.13 -12.33 -10.73
CA ILE A 93 -13.46 -11.75 -10.97
C ILE A 93 -13.54 -11.09 -12.33
N ALA A 94 -12.49 -10.41 -12.77
CA ALA A 94 -12.45 -9.81 -14.10
C ALA A 94 -12.44 -10.87 -15.21
N ALA A 95 -11.77 -11.99 -14.99
CA ALA A 95 -11.72 -13.08 -15.96
C ALA A 95 -13.02 -13.90 -16.03
N ASP A 96 -13.91 -13.82 -15.02
CA ASP A 96 -15.19 -14.55 -15.02
C ASP A 96 -16.08 -14.07 -16.19
N PRO A 97 -16.44 -14.96 -17.16
CA PRO A 97 -17.29 -14.59 -18.30
C PRO A 97 -18.69 -14.07 -17.93
N LYS A 98 -19.19 -14.46 -16.76
CA LYS A 98 -20.47 -13.97 -16.22
C LYS A 98 -20.38 -12.51 -15.72
N ARG A 99 -19.17 -11.92 -15.70
CA ARG A 99 -18.90 -10.58 -15.19
C ARG A 99 -18.30 -9.70 -16.28
N LEU A 100 -16.96 -9.58 -16.31
CA LEU A 100 -16.27 -8.82 -17.35
C LEU A 100 -15.78 -9.72 -18.48
N GLY A 101 -15.34 -10.94 -18.20
CA GLY A 101 -14.81 -11.88 -19.19
C GLY A 101 -13.51 -11.39 -19.83
N ALA A 102 -12.67 -10.67 -19.08
CA ALA A 102 -11.47 -10.04 -19.61
C ALA A 102 -10.25 -10.24 -18.71
N ARG A 103 -9.08 -10.22 -19.31
CA ARG A 103 -7.79 -10.08 -18.64
C ARG A 103 -7.49 -8.61 -18.44
N ILE A 104 -7.32 -8.21 -17.19
CA ILE A 104 -7.01 -6.83 -16.81
C ILE A 104 -5.62 -6.72 -16.22
N GLY A 105 -5.02 -5.53 -16.28
CA GLY A 105 -3.89 -5.14 -15.47
C GLY A 105 -4.36 -4.41 -14.21
N VAL A 106 -3.55 -4.40 -13.15
CA VAL A 106 -3.84 -3.63 -11.94
C VAL A 106 -2.56 -3.01 -11.39
N THR A 107 -2.66 -1.78 -10.90
CA THR A 107 -1.60 -1.18 -10.07
C THR A 107 -2.04 -1.28 -8.62
N ALA A 108 -1.25 -1.98 -7.80
CA ALA A 108 -1.56 -2.21 -6.39
C ALA A 108 -0.51 -1.58 -5.47
N VAL A 109 -0.97 -0.96 -4.39
CA VAL A 109 -0.11 -0.33 -3.38
C VAL A 109 -0.58 -0.74 -1.99
N LEU A 110 0.34 -1.27 -1.18
CA LEU A 110 0.07 -1.60 0.21
C LEU A 110 0.23 -0.35 1.08
N HIS A 111 -0.80 -0.02 1.83
CA HIS A 111 -0.74 0.91 2.94
C HIS A 111 -0.78 0.14 4.26
N THR A 112 -0.01 0.59 5.26
CA THR A 112 0.10 -0.13 6.54
C THR A 112 -0.32 0.72 7.73
N TRP A 113 -0.66 2.01 7.51
CA TRP A 113 -1.01 2.96 8.55
C TRP A 113 -2.27 3.74 8.21
N GLY A 114 -3.15 3.85 9.17
CA GLY A 114 -4.29 4.75 9.12
C GLY A 114 -3.91 6.21 9.35
N SER A 115 -4.87 7.13 9.20
CA SER A 115 -4.67 8.56 9.42
C SER A 115 -4.22 8.91 10.83
N ALA A 116 -4.61 8.10 11.82
CA ALA A 116 -4.24 8.23 13.24
C ALA A 116 -2.90 7.56 13.59
N LEU A 117 -2.09 7.16 12.61
CA LEU A 117 -0.86 6.39 12.80
C LEU A 117 -1.08 5.03 13.50
N THR A 118 -2.28 4.50 13.43
CA THR A 118 -2.58 3.13 13.86
C THR A 118 -2.18 2.15 12.77
N HIS A 119 -1.62 1.01 13.14
CA HIS A 119 -1.33 -0.07 12.19
C HIS A 119 -2.64 -0.56 11.58
N HIS A 120 -2.77 -0.39 10.26
CA HIS A 120 -3.99 -0.67 9.51
C HIS A 120 -3.64 -1.08 8.07
N PRO A 121 -3.18 -2.32 7.88
CA PRO A 121 -2.78 -2.80 6.56
C PRO A 121 -3.99 -2.91 5.63
N HIS A 122 -3.87 -2.30 4.45
CA HIS A 122 -4.88 -2.34 3.41
C HIS A 122 -4.23 -2.15 2.03
N VAL A 123 -4.86 -2.70 1.00
CA VAL A 123 -4.35 -2.63 -0.37
C VAL A 123 -5.23 -1.71 -1.20
N HIS A 124 -4.62 -0.69 -1.77
CA HIS A 124 -5.23 0.14 -2.80
C HIS A 124 -4.91 -0.43 -4.18
N MET A 125 -5.89 -0.48 -5.04
CA MET A 125 -5.72 -0.87 -6.43
C MET A 125 -6.34 0.16 -7.37
N ILE A 126 -5.64 0.46 -8.46
CA ILE A 126 -6.17 1.18 -9.61
C ILE A 126 -6.40 0.16 -10.71
N VAL A 127 -7.64 0.02 -11.13
CA VAL A 127 -8.12 -1.03 -12.04
C VAL A 127 -8.73 -0.36 -13.26
N PRO A 128 -8.24 -0.63 -14.48
CA PRO A 128 -8.87 -0.11 -15.69
C PRO A 128 -10.28 -0.65 -15.86
N GLY A 129 -11.17 0.16 -16.42
CA GLY A 129 -12.55 -0.19 -16.70
C GLY A 129 -12.69 -1.04 -17.95
N GLY A 130 -11.88 -2.08 -18.06
CA GLY A 130 -11.87 -3.03 -19.16
C GLY A 130 -10.55 -3.78 -19.24
N GLY A 131 -10.46 -4.68 -20.22
CA GLY A 131 -9.28 -5.47 -20.46
C GLY A 131 -9.39 -6.23 -21.79
N PHE A 132 -8.36 -7.00 -22.12
CA PHE A 132 -8.40 -7.88 -23.26
C PHE A 132 -9.31 -9.07 -23.00
N SER A 133 -10.11 -9.45 -23.99
CA SER A 133 -10.85 -10.72 -23.96
C SER A 133 -9.92 -11.90 -23.66
N LEU A 134 -10.46 -13.02 -23.19
CA LEU A 134 -9.65 -14.17 -22.79
C LEU A 134 -8.81 -14.74 -23.93
N ASP A 135 -9.30 -14.62 -25.17
CA ASP A 135 -8.60 -14.94 -26.43
C ASP A 135 -7.65 -13.82 -26.90
N LYS A 136 -7.60 -12.70 -26.19
CA LYS A 136 -6.79 -11.50 -26.49
C LYS A 136 -7.16 -10.78 -27.82
N ALA A 137 -8.27 -11.12 -28.46
CA ALA A 137 -8.63 -10.59 -29.78
C ALA A 137 -9.23 -9.18 -29.74
N ARG A 138 -9.81 -8.76 -28.61
CA ARG A 138 -10.52 -7.48 -28.51
C ARG A 138 -10.49 -6.91 -27.10
N TRP A 139 -10.75 -5.60 -27.01
CA TRP A 139 -10.98 -4.93 -25.76
C TRP A 139 -12.43 -5.13 -25.28
N VAL A 140 -12.59 -5.51 -24.01
CA VAL A 140 -13.89 -5.66 -23.34
C VAL A 140 -13.99 -4.55 -22.30
N ALA A 141 -14.85 -3.58 -22.53
CA ALA A 141 -15.07 -2.48 -21.60
C ALA A 141 -16.00 -2.90 -20.45
N SER A 142 -15.75 -2.39 -19.25
CA SER A 142 -16.68 -2.48 -18.13
C SER A 142 -17.90 -1.58 -18.36
N ARG A 143 -18.96 -1.79 -17.57
CA ARG A 143 -20.07 -0.83 -17.54
C ARG A 143 -19.60 0.49 -16.97
N SER A 144 -20.21 1.59 -17.44
CA SER A 144 -19.97 2.91 -16.86
C SER A 144 -20.24 2.90 -15.37
N ASN A 145 -19.30 3.44 -14.58
CA ASN A 145 -19.36 3.55 -13.12
C ASN A 145 -19.55 2.24 -12.33
N PHE A 146 -19.43 1.08 -12.97
CA PHE A 146 -19.59 -0.21 -12.33
C PHE A 146 -18.58 -1.24 -12.83
N LEU A 147 -17.65 -1.65 -11.97
CA LEU A 147 -16.72 -2.75 -12.25
C LEU A 147 -17.29 -4.09 -11.80
N VAL A 148 -17.63 -4.20 -10.52
CA VAL A 148 -18.13 -5.43 -9.90
C VAL A 148 -18.78 -5.11 -8.54
N HIS A 149 -19.69 -5.98 -8.09
CA HIS A 149 -20.32 -5.80 -6.78
C HIS A 149 -19.33 -6.05 -5.64
N VAL A 150 -19.17 -5.09 -4.72
CA VAL A 150 -18.18 -5.13 -3.62
C VAL A 150 -18.32 -6.35 -2.71
N ASN A 151 -19.53 -6.85 -2.48
CA ASN A 151 -19.76 -8.06 -1.67
C ASN A 151 -19.17 -9.32 -2.32
N VAL A 152 -19.06 -9.36 -3.65
CA VAL A 152 -18.45 -10.49 -4.37
C VAL A 152 -16.92 -10.43 -4.18
N LEU A 153 -16.33 -9.23 -4.34
CA LEU A 153 -14.91 -9.01 -4.04
C LEU A 153 -14.59 -9.39 -2.60
N ALA A 154 -15.38 -8.90 -1.65
CA ALA A 154 -15.15 -9.12 -0.22
C ALA A 154 -15.19 -10.62 0.15
N ARG A 155 -16.19 -11.38 -0.37
CA ARG A 155 -16.29 -12.81 -0.10
C ARG A 155 -15.15 -13.62 -0.69
N LEU A 156 -14.79 -13.35 -1.95
CA LEU A 156 -13.71 -14.07 -2.61
C LEU A 156 -12.35 -13.73 -1.99
N PHE A 157 -12.09 -12.46 -1.73
CA PHE A 157 -10.88 -12.00 -1.06
C PHE A 157 -10.71 -12.64 0.32
N ARG A 158 -11.76 -12.60 1.15
CA ARG A 158 -11.76 -13.27 2.46
C ARG A 158 -11.45 -14.75 2.34
N GLY A 159 -12.11 -15.46 1.41
CA GLY A 159 -11.85 -16.89 1.19
C GLY A 159 -10.40 -17.19 0.84
N LYS A 160 -9.84 -16.43 -0.10
CA LYS A 160 -8.45 -16.59 -0.55
C LYS A 160 -7.44 -16.33 0.55
N ILE A 161 -7.51 -15.16 1.21
CA ILE A 161 -6.51 -14.82 2.22
C ILE A 161 -6.57 -15.74 3.44
N LEU A 162 -7.77 -16.17 3.86
CA LEU A 162 -7.90 -17.12 4.97
C LEU A 162 -7.37 -18.52 4.61
N ALA A 163 -7.51 -18.96 3.37
CA ALA A 163 -6.87 -20.18 2.89
C ALA A 163 -5.34 -20.05 2.89
N MET A 164 -4.80 -18.96 2.32
CA MET A 164 -3.37 -18.70 2.30
C MET A 164 -2.77 -18.58 3.72
N LEU A 165 -3.50 -18.02 4.67
CA LEU A 165 -3.08 -17.96 6.08
C LEU A 165 -3.03 -19.36 6.72
N MET A 166 -3.98 -20.25 6.38
CA MET A 166 -3.93 -21.63 6.83
C MET A 166 -2.71 -22.36 6.28
N ASP A 167 -2.42 -22.21 4.98
CA ASP A 167 -1.24 -22.81 4.34
C ASP A 167 0.07 -22.26 4.94
N ALA A 168 0.14 -20.97 5.23
CA ALA A 168 1.29 -20.34 5.88
C ALA A 168 1.47 -20.82 7.33
N HIS A 169 0.39 -21.06 8.05
CA HIS A 169 0.43 -21.65 9.39
C HIS A 169 0.91 -23.11 9.34
N ASP A 170 0.33 -23.91 8.47
CA ASP A 170 0.67 -25.34 8.33
C ASP A 170 2.12 -25.56 7.86
N SER A 171 2.68 -24.59 7.12
CA SER A 171 4.09 -24.59 6.70
C SER A 171 5.05 -23.89 7.68
N GLY A 172 4.59 -23.51 8.88
CA GLY A 172 5.43 -22.92 9.93
C GLY A 172 5.95 -21.51 9.61
N GLN A 173 5.34 -20.78 8.68
CA GLN A 173 5.78 -19.45 8.29
C GLN A 173 5.29 -18.34 9.22
N LEU A 174 4.31 -18.64 10.10
CA LEU A 174 3.74 -17.67 11.02
C LEU A 174 4.30 -17.88 12.43
N THR A 175 4.57 -16.77 13.10
CA THR A 175 5.00 -16.73 14.51
C THR A 175 3.99 -15.95 15.33
N PHE A 176 3.74 -16.42 16.54
CA PHE A 176 2.78 -15.81 17.44
C PHE A 176 3.36 -15.64 18.83
N PHE A 177 3.09 -14.48 19.46
CA PHE A 177 3.60 -14.16 20.79
C PHE A 177 2.58 -13.34 21.60
N ASN A 178 2.82 -13.23 22.89
CA ASN A 178 1.95 -12.55 23.85
C ASN A 178 0.51 -13.10 23.82
N THR A 179 -0.48 -12.24 23.70
CA THR A 179 -1.91 -12.62 23.65
C THR A 179 -2.27 -13.57 22.52
N HIS A 180 -1.44 -13.67 21.49
CA HIS A 180 -1.65 -14.53 20.33
C HIS A 180 -0.81 -15.80 20.34
N ALA A 181 0.01 -16.05 21.38
CA ALA A 181 0.88 -17.23 21.46
C ALA A 181 0.13 -18.56 21.26
N GLY A 182 -1.11 -18.65 21.76
CA GLY A 182 -1.96 -19.84 21.57
C GLY A 182 -2.34 -20.14 20.13
N LEU A 183 -2.19 -19.19 19.19
CA LEU A 183 -2.43 -19.41 17.76
C LEU A 183 -1.36 -20.28 17.09
N THR A 184 -0.26 -20.57 17.76
CA THR A 184 0.75 -21.55 17.30
C THR A 184 0.13 -22.95 17.23
N GLU A 185 -0.85 -23.25 18.09
CA GLU A 185 -1.55 -24.52 18.09
C GLU A 185 -2.59 -24.56 16.95
N LYS A 186 -2.47 -25.58 16.08
CA LYS A 186 -3.28 -25.71 14.85
C LYS A 186 -4.80 -25.68 15.09
N ARG A 187 -5.27 -26.31 16.18
CA ARG A 187 -6.72 -26.34 16.53
C ARG A 187 -7.23 -24.95 16.89
N THR A 188 -6.44 -24.22 17.65
CA THR A 188 -6.75 -22.85 18.05
C THR A 188 -6.74 -21.90 16.86
N PHE A 189 -5.75 -22.03 15.97
CA PHE A 189 -5.70 -21.27 14.74
C PHE A 189 -6.87 -21.54 13.81
N LYS A 190 -7.27 -22.82 13.62
CA LYS A 190 -8.47 -23.17 12.85
C LYS A 190 -9.74 -22.52 13.40
N ARG A 191 -9.92 -22.48 14.73
CA ARG A 191 -11.07 -21.80 15.36
C ARG A 191 -11.03 -20.29 15.11
N PHE A 192 -9.86 -19.67 15.20
CA PHE A 192 -9.66 -18.26 14.88
C PHE A 192 -10.06 -17.97 13.42
N ILE A 193 -9.55 -18.73 12.45
CA ILE A 193 -9.89 -18.58 11.02
C ILE A 193 -11.39 -18.80 10.78
N ALA A 194 -12.02 -19.77 11.45
CA ALA A 194 -13.46 -20.02 11.35
C ALA A 194 -14.29 -18.82 11.86
N ALA A 195 -13.86 -18.15 12.90
CA ALA A 195 -14.49 -16.92 13.39
C ALA A 195 -14.39 -15.80 12.35
N LEU A 196 -13.23 -15.60 11.74
CA LEU A 196 -13.00 -14.59 10.70
C LEU A 196 -13.83 -14.81 9.44
N ARG A 197 -14.20 -16.06 9.12
CA ARG A 197 -15.09 -16.38 8.00
C ARG A 197 -16.51 -15.88 8.19
N ARG A 198 -16.95 -15.65 9.42
CA ARG A 198 -18.32 -15.21 9.75
C ARG A 198 -18.47 -13.69 9.69
N ILE A 199 -17.38 -12.96 9.76
CA ILE A 199 -17.37 -11.50 9.77
C ILE A 199 -17.48 -10.98 8.33
N ALA A 200 -18.22 -9.89 8.15
CA ALA A 200 -18.24 -9.17 6.87
C ALA A 200 -16.97 -8.34 6.71
N TRP A 201 -16.24 -8.57 5.63
CA TRP A 201 -15.03 -7.82 5.33
C TRP A 201 -15.32 -6.64 4.42
N VAL A 202 -14.57 -5.55 4.60
CA VAL A 202 -14.81 -4.30 3.89
C VAL A 202 -13.96 -4.24 2.63
N VAL A 203 -14.65 -4.06 1.50
CA VAL A 203 -14.03 -3.71 0.21
C VAL A 203 -14.75 -2.50 -0.36
N HIS A 204 -13.99 -1.51 -0.77
CA HIS A 204 -14.52 -0.36 -1.49
C HIS A 204 -14.15 -0.47 -2.98
N CYS A 205 -15.08 -0.13 -3.86
CA CYS A 205 -14.85 -0.06 -5.29
C CYS A 205 -15.65 1.12 -5.83
N LYS A 206 -14.95 2.17 -6.27
CA LYS A 206 -15.57 3.38 -6.80
C LYS A 206 -14.82 3.86 -8.04
N ALA A 207 -15.53 4.50 -8.97
CA ALA A 207 -14.89 5.30 -10.00
C ALA A 207 -14.12 6.45 -9.32
N PRO A 208 -12.90 6.80 -9.77
CA PRO A 208 -12.16 7.93 -9.22
C PRO A 208 -12.91 9.25 -9.48
N PHE A 209 -13.01 10.07 -8.45
CA PHE A 209 -13.79 11.32 -8.51
C PHE A 209 -13.22 12.34 -9.52
N ALA A 210 -11.91 12.35 -9.74
CA ALA A 210 -11.21 13.30 -10.60
C ALA A 210 -10.17 12.59 -11.48
N GLY A 211 -10.48 11.38 -11.94
CA GLY A 211 -9.61 10.58 -12.77
C GLY A 211 -8.56 9.74 -12.02
N PRO A 212 -7.93 8.79 -12.71
CA PRO A 212 -6.93 7.89 -12.11
C PRO A 212 -5.67 8.62 -11.65
N GLU A 213 -5.30 9.74 -12.27
CA GLU A 213 -4.13 10.56 -11.93
C GLU A 213 -4.21 11.08 -10.50
N GLN A 214 -5.39 11.49 -10.04
CA GLN A 214 -5.61 11.94 -8.65
C GLN A 214 -5.34 10.82 -7.66
N VAL A 215 -5.81 9.61 -7.95
CA VAL A 215 -5.57 8.45 -7.11
C VAL A 215 -4.09 8.08 -7.12
N LEU A 216 -3.42 8.09 -8.28
CA LEU A 216 -1.98 7.87 -8.39
C LEU A 216 -1.18 8.91 -7.59
N ARG A 217 -1.53 10.19 -7.67
CA ARG A 217 -0.91 11.26 -6.86
C ARG A 217 -1.13 11.06 -5.36
N TYR A 218 -2.30 10.59 -4.96
CA TYR A 218 -2.56 10.22 -3.58
C TYR A 218 -1.67 9.03 -3.17
N LEU A 219 -1.63 7.96 -3.95
CA LEU A 219 -0.85 6.76 -3.67
C LEU A 219 0.67 7.02 -3.69
N SER A 220 1.16 7.86 -4.60
CA SER A 220 2.59 8.21 -4.69
C SER A 220 3.15 8.79 -3.39
N ARG A 221 2.29 9.44 -2.59
CA ARG A 221 2.68 9.97 -1.27
C ARG A 221 3.03 8.87 -0.28
N TYR A 222 2.55 7.65 -0.49
CA TYR A 222 2.69 6.52 0.42
C TYR A 222 3.63 5.43 -0.08
N THR A 223 3.88 5.34 -1.40
CA THR A 223 4.79 4.34 -1.99
C THR A 223 6.22 4.45 -1.45
N HIS A 224 6.66 5.68 -1.16
CA HIS A 224 8.00 5.97 -0.66
C HIS A 224 8.01 6.61 0.73
N ARG A 225 6.85 6.68 1.42
CA ARG A 225 6.69 7.24 2.77
C ARG A 225 5.90 6.26 3.61
N VAL A 226 6.34 6.05 4.84
CA VAL A 226 5.73 4.96 5.60
C VAL A 226 4.54 5.41 6.45
N ALA A 227 4.51 6.58 7.04
CA ALA A 227 3.44 6.89 7.98
C ALA A 227 2.87 8.30 7.90
N ILE A 228 3.70 9.33 7.76
CA ILE A 228 3.27 10.71 7.93
C ILE A 228 3.97 11.65 6.94
N SER A 229 3.25 12.64 6.43
CA SER A 229 3.84 13.73 5.62
C SER A 229 4.32 14.87 6.50
N ASN A 230 5.35 15.63 6.04
CA ASN A 230 5.86 16.79 6.77
C ASN A 230 4.79 17.83 7.08
N ARG A 231 3.76 17.97 6.23
CA ARG A 231 2.67 18.94 6.44
C ARG A 231 1.83 18.62 7.68
N ARG A 232 1.86 17.38 8.13
CA ARG A 232 1.12 16.91 9.31
C ARG A 232 1.92 17.07 10.59
N LEU A 233 3.25 17.19 10.51
CA LEU A 233 4.10 17.46 11.68
C LEU A 233 3.90 18.88 12.14
N VAL A 234 3.57 19.05 13.42
CA VAL A 234 3.35 20.34 14.08
C VAL A 234 4.59 20.72 14.89
N ALA A 235 5.04 19.81 15.74
CA ALA A 235 6.22 19.96 16.57
C ALA A 235 6.87 18.60 16.85
N ALA A 236 8.16 18.61 17.14
CA ALA A 236 8.89 17.42 17.61
C ALA A 236 10.00 17.89 18.56
N ASP A 237 10.10 17.25 19.71
CA ASP A 237 11.18 17.36 20.66
C ASP A 237 11.81 15.99 20.94
N ASN A 238 12.67 15.89 21.94
CA ASN A 238 13.36 14.64 22.28
C ASN A 238 12.45 13.58 22.90
N THR A 239 11.24 13.95 23.34
CA THR A 239 10.32 13.09 24.10
C THR A 239 8.97 12.92 23.43
N SER A 240 8.58 13.86 22.54
CA SER A 240 7.24 13.89 21.96
C SER A 240 7.23 14.34 20.49
N ILE A 241 6.21 13.89 19.77
CA ILE A 241 5.90 14.34 18.42
C ILE A 241 4.43 14.74 18.35
N ALA A 242 4.17 15.99 18.00
CA ALA A 242 2.82 16.49 17.74
C ALA A 242 2.54 16.49 16.23
N PHE A 243 1.40 15.96 15.83
CA PHE A 243 1.00 15.95 14.42
C PHE A 243 -0.51 16.11 14.24
N ARG A 244 -0.90 16.64 13.10
CA ARG A 244 -2.31 16.75 12.68
C ARG A 244 -2.82 15.38 12.22
N TRP A 245 -3.99 14.98 12.69
CA TRP A 245 -4.67 13.79 12.23
C TRP A 245 -6.13 14.13 11.87
N SER A 246 -6.68 13.47 10.87
CA SER A 246 -8.10 13.61 10.54
C SER A 246 -8.87 12.41 11.10
N HIS A 247 -10.00 12.69 11.73
CA HIS A 247 -10.96 11.66 12.11
C HIS A 247 -11.86 11.44 10.89
N GLN A 248 -11.59 10.42 10.09
CA GLN A 248 -12.54 10.05 9.05
C GLN A 248 -13.81 9.51 9.71
N ARG A 249 -14.86 10.34 9.79
CA ARG A 249 -16.20 9.82 9.84
C ARG A 249 -16.53 9.22 8.46
N PRO A 250 -17.26 8.10 8.36
CA PRO A 250 -17.75 7.62 7.08
C PRO A 250 -18.79 8.63 6.55
N GLY A 251 -18.36 9.50 5.66
CA GLY A 251 -19.14 10.54 5.01
C GLY A 251 -18.46 10.98 3.71
N PRO A 252 -19.15 11.71 2.81
CA PRO A 252 -18.54 12.18 1.57
C PRO A 252 -17.31 13.03 1.87
N LEU A 253 -16.33 12.97 0.97
CA LEU A 253 -15.08 13.73 1.02
C LEU A 253 -15.37 15.23 0.97
N GLU A 254 -15.57 15.86 2.12
CA GLU A 254 -15.51 17.30 2.29
C GLU A 254 -14.11 17.70 2.78
N ASP A 255 -13.64 18.85 2.30
CA ASP A 255 -12.33 19.40 2.59
C ASP A 255 -12.03 19.47 4.09
N ASP A 256 -10.87 18.96 4.47
CA ASP A 256 -10.39 18.79 5.84
C ASP A 256 -10.30 20.12 6.61
N ALA A 257 -11.30 20.39 7.43
CA ALA A 257 -11.13 21.26 8.58
C ALA A 257 -10.23 20.56 9.61
N ALA A 258 -9.10 21.16 9.93
CA ALA A 258 -8.06 20.61 10.77
C ALA A 258 -8.57 20.26 12.18
N SER A 259 -8.64 18.98 12.50
CA SER A 259 -8.85 18.48 13.87
C SER A 259 -7.61 18.75 14.74
N PRO A 260 -7.79 18.90 16.07
CA PRO A 260 -6.71 19.31 16.98
C PRO A 260 -5.52 18.35 16.97
N ALA A 261 -4.34 18.89 17.18
CA ALA A 261 -3.10 18.12 17.26
C ALA A 261 -3.14 17.12 18.42
N ARG A 262 -2.80 15.85 18.19
CA ARG A 262 -2.50 14.90 19.27
C ARG A 262 -0.99 14.83 19.50
N VAL A 263 -0.63 14.88 20.78
CA VAL A 263 0.74 14.65 21.23
C VAL A 263 0.91 13.14 21.50
N TYR A 264 1.88 12.53 20.84
CA TYR A 264 2.30 11.16 21.13
C TYR A 264 3.68 11.21 21.76
N GLN A 265 3.81 10.65 22.97
CA GLN A 265 5.12 10.39 23.53
C GLN A 265 5.82 9.32 22.71
N ALA A 266 7.10 9.55 22.41
CA ALA A 266 7.94 8.54 21.79
C ALA A 266 8.07 7.36 22.75
N LEU A 267 7.40 6.25 22.45
CA LEU A 267 7.71 4.99 23.12
C LEU A 267 9.13 4.59 22.69
N PRO A 268 10.03 4.23 23.62
CA PRO A 268 11.34 3.68 23.26
C PRO A 268 11.14 2.49 22.34
N ASP A 269 12.02 2.37 21.34
CA ASP A 269 11.92 1.33 20.32
C ASP A 269 12.04 -0.05 21.01
N ALA A 270 10.90 -0.70 21.22
CA ALA A 270 10.80 -2.00 21.88
C ALA A 270 11.60 -3.11 21.16
N ARG A 271 12.14 -2.83 19.97
CA ARG A 271 13.00 -3.75 19.21
C ARG A 271 14.48 -3.63 19.56
N ALA A 272 14.95 -2.44 19.91
CA ALA A 272 16.32 -2.24 20.38
C ALA A 272 16.57 -3.02 21.66
N ALA A 273 15.54 -3.19 22.48
CA ALA A 273 15.58 -4.00 23.72
C ALA A 273 15.55 -5.52 23.46
N GLN A 274 15.28 -5.97 22.21
CA GLN A 274 15.12 -7.40 21.86
C GLN A 274 16.19 -7.96 20.92
N GLY A 275 17.20 -7.17 20.55
CA GLY A 275 18.35 -7.64 19.73
C GLY A 275 18.02 -8.14 18.32
N LEU A 276 16.91 -7.70 17.72
CA LEU A 276 16.46 -8.18 16.41
C LEU A 276 17.10 -7.38 15.25
N PRO A 277 17.57 -8.03 14.17
CA PRO A 277 18.23 -7.37 13.05
C PRO A 277 17.29 -6.49 12.21
N PRO A 278 17.81 -5.46 11.52
CA PRO A 278 17.02 -4.58 10.66
C PRO A 278 16.48 -5.33 9.42
N HIS A 279 15.23 -5.01 9.02
CA HIS A 279 14.56 -5.64 7.88
C HIS A 279 15.12 -5.21 6.52
N PRO A 280 15.13 -6.12 5.50
CA PRO A 280 15.39 -5.75 4.12
C PRO A 280 14.31 -4.81 3.56
N PRO A 281 14.65 -3.95 2.59
CA PRO A 281 13.74 -2.92 2.09
C PRO A 281 12.55 -3.52 1.34
N LEU A 282 11.33 -3.05 1.67
CA LEU A 282 10.06 -3.44 1.03
C LEU A 282 10.05 -3.25 -0.50
N ILE A 283 10.93 -2.42 -1.05
CA ILE A 283 11.09 -2.16 -2.49
C ILE A 283 11.44 -3.42 -3.27
N GLU A 284 12.29 -4.31 -2.73
CA GLU A 284 12.62 -5.59 -3.39
C GLU A 284 11.43 -6.55 -3.43
N ILE A 285 10.57 -6.52 -2.40
CA ILE A 285 9.35 -7.32 -2.36
C ILE A 285 8.36 -6.86 -3.43
N PHE A 286 8.20 -5.54 -3.60
CA PHE A 286 7.31 -4.95 -4.62
C PHE A 286 7.74 -5.26 -6.04
N ALA A 287 9.02 -5.12 -6.36
CA ALA A 287 9.56 -5.43 -7.69
C ALA A 287 9.45 -6.93 -8.04
N ARG A 288 9.46 -7.79 -7.05
CA ARG A 288 9.34 -9.25 -7.25
C ARG A 288 7.91 -9.69 -7.51
N ILE A 289 6.92 -9.06 -6.84
CA ILE A 289 5.49 -9.37 -7.01
C ILE A 289 4.98 -8.87 -8.36
N ILE A 290 5.38 -7.67 -8.79
CA ILE A 290 5.01 -7.13 -10.12
C ILE A 290 5.58 -8.03 -11.22
N ARG A 291 6.82 -8.51 -11.12
CA ARG A 291 7.43 -9.43 -12.10
C ARG A 291 6.76 -10.81 -12.15
N LEU A 292 6.18 -11.29 -11.04
CA LEU A 292 5.46 -12.56 -11.00
C LEU A 292 4.04 -12.48 -11.59
N LEU A 293 3.41 -11.30 -11.53
CA LEU A 293 2.05 -11.08 -12.04
C LEU A 293 2.02 -10.65 -13.52
N VAL A 294 3.06 -10.00 -13.98
CA VAL A 294 3.22 -9.54 -15.38
C VAL A 294 4.06 -10.54 -16.17
N GLY A 295 3.87 -11.82 -16.07
CA GLY A 295 4.64 -12.79 -16.86
C GLY A 295 5.15 -12.18 -18.17
N LYS A 296 6.46 -12.31 -18.45
CA LYS A 296 7.24 -11.80 -19.59
C LYS A 296 6.38 -11.24 -20.72
N THR A 297 6.44 -9.93 -20.94
CA THR A 297 5.95 -9.31 -22.17
C THR A 297 6.54 -10.07 -23.37
N PRO A 298 5.74 -10.52 -24.34
CA PRO A 298 6.29 -10.94 -25.60
C PRO A 298 6.87 -9.69 -26.29
N ASP A 299 8.08 -9.80 -26.78
CA ASP A 299 8.69 -8.82 -27.67
C ASP A 299 7.70 -8.55 -28.81
N ILE A 300 7.28 -7.29 -28.92
CA ILE A 300 6.52 -6.81 -30.08
C ILE A 300 7.57 -6.31 -31.07
N PRO A 301 7.54 -6.78 -32.33
CA PRO A 301 8.47 -6.35 -33.38
C PRO A 301 8.32 -4.87 -33.71
#